data_728c8908b2daf446520f040ac9d454c9
#
_entry.id   728c8908b2daf446520f040ac9d454c9
#
_cell.length_a   1.000
_cell.length_b   1.000
_cell.length_c   1.000
_cell.angle_alpha   90.00
_cell.angle_beta   90.00
_cell.angle_gamma   90.00
#
_symmetry.space_group_name_H-M   'P 1'
#
loop_
_entity.id
_entity.type
_entity.pdbx_description
1 polymer ?
#
loop_
_entity_poly.entity_id
_entity_poly.type
_entity_poly.pdbx_seq_one_letter_code
_entity_poly.pdbx_strand_id
1 'polypeptide(L)'
;MGYLRFTVCRFLTCFVQARGPKKHLKRMWAPSHWMLEKGLGNRATRPNAGPHKLWECIPIAVLLKNRLKYALSGQEVKKICYDKDNNIKVDGKIRRDHKYPLGLMDVVKIVKTNENFRMLYDLKGRYQPVRIDAKEANFKLCKVKNKVLGKNKIPYIV
;
A
#
# COMPACT_ATOMS: atom_id res chain seq x y z
N MET A 1 57.30 -8.79 -13.44
CA MET A 1 55.86 -9.13 -13.66
C MET A 1 55.05 -8.39 -12.66
N GLY A 2 54.49 -7.25 -13.06
CA GLY A 2 53.70 -6.36 -12.19
C GLY A 2 52.22 -6.68 -12.27
N TYR A 3 51.63 -6.96 -11.14
CA TYR A 3 50.17 -7.12 -11.02
C TYR A 3 49.50 -5.77 -11.02
N LEU A 4 48.84 -5.40 -12.11
CA LEU A 4 47.90 -4.29 -12.18
C LEU A 4 46.62 -4.69 -11.40
N ARG A 5 46.47 -4.17 -10.19
CA ARG A 5 45.22 -4.21 -9.45
C ARG A 5 44.25 -3.23 -10.08
N PHE A 6 43.26 -3.74 -10.78
CA PHE A 6 42.10 -2.95 -11.23
C PHE A 6 41.25 -2.56 -10.03
N THR A 7 41.44 -1.32 -9.57
CA THR A 7 40.53 -0.66 -8.59
C THR A 7 39.43 0.09 -9.33
N VAL A 8 38.52 -0.62 -9.96
CA VAL A 8 37.45 -0.01 -10.77
C VAL A 8 36.06 -0.11 -10.11
N CYS A 9 35.91 -0.34 -8.83
CA CYS A 9 34.60 -0.57 -8.26
C CYS A 9 34.09 0.47 -7.23
N ARG A 10 34.83 1.54 -6.93
CA ARG A 10 34.41 2.47 -5.88
C ARG A 10 33.62 3.69 -6.37
N PHE A 11 33.67 4.03 -7.64
CA PHE A 11 33.01 5.25 -8.14
C PHE A 11 31.53 5.07 -8.52
N LEU A 12 31.09 3.89 -8.91
CA LEU A 12 29.71 3.66 -9.32
C LEU A 12 28.72 3.49 -8.16
N THR A 13 29.17 3.04 -6.99
CA THR A 13 28.30 2.88 -5.81
C THR A 13 27.98 4.19 -5.11
N CYS A 14 28.85 5.19 -5.19
CA CYS A 14 28.65 6.48 -4.54
C CYS A 14 27.53 7.32 -5.18
N PHE A 15 27.34 7.22 -6.50
CA PHE A 15 26.30 7.96 -7.23
C PHE A 15 24.88 7.44 -6.98
N VAL A 16 24.73 6.15 -6.69
CA VAL A 16 23.41 5.57 -6.41
C VAL A 16 22.93 5.92 -4.99
N GLN A 17 23.84 6.05 -4.03
CA GLN A 17 23.52 6.39 -2.64
C GLN A 17 23.16 7.89 -2.45
N ALA A 18 23.66 8.79 -3.28
CA ALA A 18 23.46 10.23 -3.13
C ALA A 18 22.02 10.70 -3.41
N ARG A 19 21.21 9.93 -4.14
CA ARG A 19 19.85 10.34 -4.54
C ARG A 19 18.74 9.94 -3.56
N GLY A 20 18.97 8.97 -2.70
CA GLY A 20 17.98 8.44 -1.78
C GLY A 20 16.70 7.88 -2.46
N PRO A 21 15.72 7.41 -1.68
CA PRO A 21 14.46 6.89 -2.23
C PRO A 21 13.59 8.00 -2.82
N LYS A 22 12.95 7.74 -3.95
CA LYS A 22 12.01 8.67 -4.58
C LYS A 22 10.78 8.84 -3.68
N LYS A 23 10.51 10.08 -3.21
CA LYS A 23 9.39 10.40 -2.30
C LYS A 23 8.12 10.90 -3.00
N HIS A 24 8.21 11.27 -4.27
CA HIS A 24 7.11 11.84 -5.04
C HIS A 24 6.64 10.88 -6.13
N LEU A 25 5.35 10.98 -6.46
CA LEU A 25 4.73 10.32 -7.59
C LEU A 25 3.95 11.37 -8.38
N LYS A 26 4.31 11.58 -9.64
CA LYS A 26 3.52 12.42 -10.55
C LYS A 26 2.25 11.67 -10.91
N ARG A 27 1.12 12.38 -11.04
CA ARG A 27 -0.17 11.78 -11.36
C ARG A 27 -0.17 10.97 -12.64
N MET A 28 0.48 11.45 -13.70
CA MET A 28 0.56 10.72 -14.97
C MET A 28 1.27 9.36 -14.87
N TRP A 29 2.13 9.18 -13.86
CA TRP A 29 2.83 7.94 -13.58
C TRP A 29 2.14 7.08 -12.52
N ALA A 30 0.98 7.52 -12.03
CA ALA A 30 0.19 6.72 -11.10
C ALA A 30 -0.45 5.53 -11.82
N PRO A 31 -0.61 4.37 -11.14
CA PRO A 31 -1.29 3.22 -11.72
C PRO A 31 -2.70 3.58 -12.20
N SER A 32 -3.09 3.11 -13.38
CA SER A 32 -4.41 3.40 -13.98
C SER A 32 -5.58 2.85 -13.16
N HIS A 33 -5.38 1.75 -12.44
CA HIS A 33 -6.38 1.13 -11.57
C HIS A 33 -6.78 1.96 -10.35
N TRP A 34 -6.06 3.04 -10.02
CA TRP A 34 -6.49 3.99 -9.00
C TRP A 34 -7.63 4.91 -9.46
N MET A 35 -7.82 5.03 -10.76
CA MET A 35 -8.86 5.87 -11.38
C MET A 35 -8.88 7.29 -10.83
N LEU A 36 -7.73 7.97 -10.86
CA LEU A 36 -7.62 9.35 -10.44
C LEU A 36 -8.27 10.28 -11.47
N GLU A 37 -9.10 11.21 -11.01
CA GLU A 37 -9.78 12.21 -11.86
C GLU A 37 -8.78 13.19 -12.47
N LYS A 38 -9.05 13.68 -13.69
CA LYS A 38 -8.15 14.58 -14.43
C LYS A 38 -7.85 15.90 -13.70
N GLY A 39 -8.77 16.44 -12.93
CA GLY A 39 -8.67 17.77 -12.28
C GLY A 39 -7.92 17.80 -10.94
N LEU A 40 -7.47 16.67 -10.39
CA LEU A 40 -6.97 16.58 -9.00
C LEU A 40 -5.48 16.94 -8.79
N GLY A 41 -4.92 17.83 -9.64
CA GLY A 41 -3.57 18.35 -9.45
C GLY A 41 -2.46 17.47 -10.06
N ASN A 42 -1.20 17.88 -9.88
CA ASN A 42 -0.05 17.31 -10.59
C ASN A 42 0.59 16.11 -9.88
N ARG A 43 0.24 15.84 -8.62
CA ARG A 43 0.85 14.80 -7.79
C ARG A 43 -0.19 13.83 -7.25
N ALA A 44 0.18 12.55 -7.23
CA ALA A 44 -0.56 11.49 -6.55
C ALA A 44 0.15 11.09 -5.25
N THR A 45 -0.58 10.51 -4.32
CA THR A 45 0.00 9.99 -3.08
C THR A 45 0.86 8.78 -3.38
N ARG A 46 2.18 8.88 -3.17
CA ARG A 46 3.08 7.73 -3.31
C ARG A 46 2.94 6.83 -2.09
N PRO A 47 2.59 5.55 -2.26
CA PRO A 47 2.56 4.61 -1.14
C PRO A 47 3.97 4.39 -0.56
N ASN A 48 4.03 4.18 0.74
CA ASN A 48 5.25 3.75 1.42
C ASN A 48 5.51 2.26 1.16
N ALA A 49 6.72 1.79 1.49
CA ALA A 49 7.02 0.37 1.48
C ALA A 49 6.09 -0.38 2.44
N GLY A 50 5.60 -1.55 2.02
CA GLY A 50 4.66 -2.36 2.77
C GLY A 50 4.50 -3.75 2.16
N PRO A 51 3.42 -4.46 2.47
CA PRO A 51 3.22 -5.84 2.04
C PRO A 51 2.99 -6.00 0.54
N HIS A 52 2.58 -4.93 -0.15
CA HIS A 52 2.23 -4.96 -1.56
C HIS A 52 3.17 -4.10 -2.40
N LYS A 53 3.39 -4.50 -3.65
CA LYS A 53 4.18 -3.75 -4.63
C LYS A 53 3.45 -2.47 -5.04
N LEU A 54 4.19 -1.46 -5.51
CA LEU A 54 3.63 -0.17 -5.95
C LEU A 54 2.50 -0.32 -6.99
N TRP A 55 2.68 -1.25 -7.93
CA TRP A 55 1.73 -1.47 -9.02
C TRP A 55 0.56 -2.38 -8.67
N GLU A 56 0.59 -2.99 -7.49
CA GLU A 56 -0.42 -3.94 -7.01
C GLU A 56 -1.10 -3.43 -5.73
N CYS A 57 -1.03 -2.15 -5.46
CA CYS A 57 -1.60 -1.56 -4.24
C CYS A 57 -2.34 -0.25 -4.52
N ILE A 58 -3.15 0.15 -3.56
CA ILE A 58 -3.78 1.46 -3.47
C ILE A 58 -3.48 2.07 -2.10
N PRO A 59 -2.98 3.31 -1.98
CA PRO A 59 -2.76 3.92 -0.68
C PRO A 59 -4.08 4.28 0.00
N ILE A 60 -4.11 4.21 1.35
CA ILE A 60 -5.29 4.57 2.16
C ILE A 60 -5.81 5.95 1.79
N ALA A 61 -4.93 6.91 1.51
CA ALA A 61 -5.33 8.26 1.12
C ALA A 61 -6.17 8.30 -0.15
N VAL A 62 -5.83 7.50 -1.16
CA VAL A 62 -6.61 7.41 -2.41
C VAL A 62 -7.93 6.70 -2.17
N LEU A 63 -7.94 5.67 -1.33
CA LEU A 63 -9.17 4.97 -0.95
C LEU A 63 -10.16 5.94 -0.29
N LEU A 64 -9.75 6.65 0.78
CA LEU A 64 -10.64 7.54 1.55
C LEU A 64 -11.09 8.76 0.76
N LYS A 65 -10.21 9.34 -0.05
CA LYS A 65 -10.53 10.56 -0.81
C LYS A 65 -11.29 10.27 -2.11
N ASN A 66 -10.77 9.37 -2.94
CA ASN A 66 -11.25 9.20 -4.30
C ASN A 66 -12.31 8.11 -4.43
N ARG A 67 -12.22 7.05 -3.63
CA ARG A 67 -13.13 5.89 -3.75
C ARG A 67 -14.32 5.99 -2.79
N LEU A 68 -14.07 6.22 -1.52
CA LEU A 68 -15.12 6.31 -0.49
C LEU A 68 -15.66 7.73 -0.30
N LYS A 69 -14.90 8.76 -0.72
CA LYS A 69 -15.28 10.19 -0.61
C LYS A 69 -15.55 10.65 0.84
N TYR A 70 -14.88 10.05 1.83
CA TYR A 70 -14.99 10.47 3.23
C TYR A 70 -14.21 11.76 3.55
N ALA A 71 -13.26 12.10 2.70
CA ALA A 71 -12.45 13.30 2.83
C ALA A 71 -12.36 14.02 1.49
N LEU A 72 -12.45 15.34 1.52
CA LEU A 72 -12.32 16.19 0.34
C LEU A 72 -10.85 16.56 0.09
N SER A 73 -10.07 16.76 1.14
CA SER A 73 -8.67 17.19 1.07
C SER A 73 -7.70 16.14 1.64
N GLY A 74 -6.44 16.21 1.20
CA GLY A 74 -5.39 15.35 1.76
C GLY A 74 -5.07 15.63 3.23
N GLN A 75 -5.37 16.84 3.72
CA GLN A 75 -5.21 17.19 5.14
C GLN A 75 -6.27 16.50 6.00
N GLU A 76 -7.51 16.44 5.54
CA GLU A 76 -8.58 15.69 6.21
C GLU A 76 -8.27 14.20 6.29
N VAL A 77 -7.76 13.60 5.19
CA VAL A 77 -7.30 12.22 5.22
C VAL A 77 -6.26 12.00 6.32
N LYS A 78 -5.28 12.92 6.44
CA LYS A 78 -4.28 12.83 7.52
C LYS A 78 -4.94 12.90 8.89
N LYS A 79 -5.86 13.84 9.11
CA LYS A 79 -6.59 13.96 10.38
C LYS A 79 -7.32 12.66 10.71
N ILE A 80 -8.02 12.06 9.75
CA ILE A 80 -8.74 10.78 9.94
C ILE A 80 -7.77 9.65 10.30
N CYS A 81 -6.61 9.57 9.63
CA CYS A 81 -5.63 8.51 9.89
C CYS A 81 -4.88 8.67 11.21
N TYR A 82 -4.57 9.90 11.61
CA TYR A 82 -3.81 10.21 12.83
C TYR A 82 -4.68 10.44 14.07
N ASP A 83 -5.98 10.30 13.95
CA ASP A 83 -6.91 10.48 15.06
C ASP A 83 -6.57 9.52 16.24
N LYS A 84 -6.76 10.01 17.46
CA LYS A 84 -6.49 9.27 18.71
C LYS A 84 -7.33 8.00 18.81
N ASP A 85 -8.53 8.01 18.27
CA ASP A 85 -9.51 6.91 18.32
C ASP A 85 -9.16 5.72 17.41
N ASN A 86 -7.97 5.73 16.78
CA ASN A 86 -7.51 4.62 15.94
C ASN A 86 -8.53 4.21 14.87
N ASN A 87 -9.03 5.18 14.12
CA ASN A 87 -10.17 5.03 13.23
C ASN A 87 -9.98 3.99 12.12
N ILE A 88 -8.75 3.71 11.67
CA ILE A 88 -8.48 2.82 10.54
C ILE A 88 -7.71 1.60 11.01
N LYS A 89 -8.32 0.42 10.81
CA LYS A 89 -7.67 -0.87 11.00
C LYS A 89 -7.56 -1.57 9.64
N VAL A 90 -6.40 -2.13 9.36
CA VAL A 90 -6.15 -2.95 8.18
C VAL A 90 -5.76 -4.35 8.66
N ASP A 91 -6.50 -5.36 8.24
CA ASP A 91 -6.32 -6.74 8.69
C ASP A 91 -6.24 -6.87 10.23
N GLY A 92 -7.12 -6.16 10.94
CA GLY A 92 -7.16 -6.12 12.40
C GLY A 92 -6.11 -5.23 13.07
N LYS A 93 -5.09 -4.76 12.35
CA LYS A 93 -4.02 -3.90 12.87
C LYS A 93 -4.31 -2.42 12.61
N ILE A 94 -4.11 -1.59 13.63
CA ILE A 94 -4.26 -0.14 13.52
C ILE A 94 -3.19 0.43 12.59
N ARG A 95 -3.61 1.18 11.56
CA ARG A 95 -2.71 1.85 10.61
C ARG A 95 -2.99 3.34 10.61
N ARG A 96 -2.02 4.11 11.12
CA ARG A 96 -2.07 5.58 11.16
C ARG A 96 -1.50 6.24 9.90
N ASP A 97 -0.69 5.49 9.13
CA ASP A 97 -0.05 6.03 7.93
C ASP A 97 -1.04 6.11 6.76
N HIS A 98 -1.34 7.33 6.32
CA HIS A 98 -2.20 7.59 5.17
C HIS A 98 -1.61 7.08 3.83
N LYS A 99 -0.29 6.80 3.79
CA LYS A 99 0.41 6.25 2.63
C LYS A 99 0.53 4.73 2.66
N TYR A 100 -0.07 4.07 3.65
CA TYR A 100 -0.02 2.61 3.77
C TYR A 100 -0.63 1.96 2.52
N PRO A 101 0.09 1.00 1.87
CA PRO A 101 -0.41 0.30 0.69
C PRO A 101 -1.42 -0.78 1.07
N LEU A 102 -2.60 -0.72 0.48
CA LEU A 102 -3.63 -1.74 0.55
C LEU A 102 -3.59 -2.59 -0.72
N GLY A 103 -3.71 -3.88 -0.60
CA GLY A 103 -3.71 -4.82 -1.72
C GLY A 103 -5.02 -5.60 -1.87
N LEU A 104 -5.01 -6.56 -2.78
CA LEU A 104 -6.13 -7.47 -3.00
C LEU A 104 -6.45 -8.26 -1.73
N MET A 105 -7.74 -8.43 -1.43
CA MET A 105 -8.29 -9.15 -0.27
C MET A 105 -8.01 -8.52 1.09
N ASP A 106 -7.30 -7.37 1.17
CA ASP A 106 -7.13 -6.69 2.44
C ASP A 106 -8.47 -6.16 2.97
N VAL A 107 -8.66 -6.28 4.27
CA VAL A 107 -9.86 -5.81 4.97
C VAL A 107 -9.56 -4.51 5.68
N VAL A 108 -10.29 -3.46 5.31
CA VAL A 108 -10.19 -2.13 5.93
C VAL A 108 -11.42 -1.90 6.79
N LYS A 109 -11.22 -1.74 8.09
CA LYS A 109 -12.28 -1.39 9.04
C LYS A 109 -12.17 0.07 9.44
N ILE A 110 -13.27 0.79 9.30
CA ILE A 110 -13.41 2.16 9.79
C ILE A 110 -14.21 2.10 11.09
N VAL A 111 -13.56 2.42 12.20
CA VAL A 111 -14.11 2.20 13.54
C VAL A 111 -15.28 3.15 13.81
N LYS A 112 -15.17 4.43 13.45
CA LYS A 112 -16.21 5.44 13.71
C LYS A 112 -17.53 5.16 13.01
N THR A 113 -17.51 4.63 11.79
CA THR A 113 -18.71 4.31 11.02
C THR A 113 -19.14 2.86 11.16
N ASN A 114 -18.34 2.01 11.83
CA ASN A 114 -18.54 0.56 11.92
C ASN A 114 -18.63 -0.13 10.55
N GLU A 115 -17.98 0.41 9.55
CA GLU A 115 -17.97 -0.15 8.21
C GLU A 115 -16.71 -0.99 7.97
N ASN A 116 -16.91 -2.12 7.30
CA ASN A 116 -15.82 -2.99 6.87
C ASN A 116 -15.82 -3.06 5.34
N PHE A 117 -14.66 -2.89 4.74
CA PHE A 117 -14.47 -2.96 3.29
C PHE A 117 -13.43 -4.02 2.95
N ARG A 118 -13.73 -4.85 1.97
CA ARG A 118 -12.76 -5.75 1.35
C ARG A 118 -12.31 -5.16 0.02
N MET A 119 -11.02 -5.17 -0.22
CA MET A 119 -10.44 -4.67 -1.46
C MET A 119 -10.47 -5.77 -2.52
N LEU A 120 -11.29 -5.59 -3.53
CA LEU A 120 -11.42 -6.49 -4.68
C LEU A 120 -11.06 -5.77 -5.97
N TYR A 121 -10.93 -6.53 -7.05
CA TYR A 121 -10.82 -5.99 -8.41
C TYR A 121 -12.14 -6.13 -9.15
N ASP A 122 -12.49 -5.11 -9.92
CA ASP A 122 -13.53 -5.15 -10.93
C ASP A 122 -13.05 -5.95 -12.17
N LEU A 123 -13.98 -6.36 -13.03
CA LEU A 123 -13.69 -7.06 -14.29
C LEU A 123 -12.67 -6.34 -15.19
N LYS A 124 -12.61 -5.01 -15.10
CA LYS A 124 -11.64 -4.15 -15.81
C LYS A 124 -10.32 -3.95 -15.06
N GLY A 125 -10.07 -4.69 -13.97
CA GLY A 125 -8.84 -4.60 -13.18
C GLY A 125 -8.72 -3.36 -12.28
N ARG A 126 -9.82 -2.69 -11.95
CA ARG A 126 -9.85 -1.51 -11.08
C ARG A 126 -10.12 -1.91 -9.64
N TYR A 127 -9.48 -1.23 -8.69
CA TYR A 127 -9.77 -1.46 -7.27
C TYR A 127 -11.18 -1.01 -6.91
N GLN A 128 -11.93 -1.92 -6.30
CA GLN A 128 -13.26 -1.67 -5.77
C GLN A 128 -13.35 -2.08 -4.30
N PRO A 129 -13.64 -1.13 -3.39
CA PRO A 129 -13.99 -1.45 -2.02
C PRO A 129 -15.41 -2.01 -1.98
N VAL A 130 -15.58 -3.22 -1.50
CA VAL A 130 -16.87 -3.88 -1.30
C VAL A 130 -17.16 -3.91 0.19
N ARG A 131 -18.36 -3.48 0.59
CA ARG A 131 -18.81 -3.58 1.98
C ARG A 131 -19.02 -5.05 2.35
N ILE A 132 -18.57 -5.43 3.53
CA ILE A 132 -18.67 -6.79 4.06
C ILE A 132 -19.18 -6.77 5.49
N ASP A 133 -19.77 -7.89 5.90
CA ASP A 133 -20.23 -8.08 7.28
C ASP A 133 -19.06 -8.25 8.25
N ALA A 134 -19.33 -8.04 9.54
CA ALA A 134 -18.34 -8.20 10.60
C ALA A 134 -17.80 -9.65 10.69
N LYS A 135 -18.63 -10.65 10.36
CA LYS A 135 -18.23 -12.06 10.32
C LYS A 135 -17.21 -12.32 9.22
N GLU A 136 -17.45 -11.77 8.03
CA GLU A 136 -16.54 -11.89 6.88
C GLU A 136 -15.24 -11.11 7.06
N ALA A 137 -15.25 -10.04 7.85
CA ALA A 137 -14.06 -9.24 8.10
C ALA A 137 -12.95 -9.99 8.86
N ASN A 138 -13.26 -11.12 9.48
CA ASN A 138 -12.31 -11.89 10.29
C ASN A 138 -11.43 -12.86 9.49
N PHE A 139 -11.73 -13.10 8.23
CA PHE A 139 -10.95 -13.99 7.39
C PHE A 139 -10.70 -13.40 6.01
N LYS A 140 -9.65 -13.89 5.34
CA LYS A 140 -9.39 -13.61 3.93
C LYS A 140 -8.91 -14.86 3.20
N LEU A 141 -9.18 -14.90 1.91
CA LEU A 141 -8.75 -15.99 1.04
C LEU A 141 -7.35 -15.70 0.49
N CYS A 142 -6.46 -16.66 0.58
CA CYS A 142 -5.10 -16.58 0.08
C CYS A 142 -4.76 -17.84 -0.73
N LYS A 143 -3.91 -17.68 -1.74
CA LYS A 143 -3.38 -18.82 -2.49
C LYS A 143 -2.09 -19.29 -1.85
N VAL A 144 -2.01 -20.58 -1.53
CA VAL A 144 -0.76 -21.19 -1.07
C VAL A 144 0.22 -21.25 -2.24
N LYS A 145 1.37 -20.61 -2.10
CA LYS A 145 2.44 -20.63 -3.12
C LYS A 145 3.46 -21.72 -2.86
N ASN A 146 3.83 -21.92 -1.61
CA ASN A 146 4.90 -22.85 -1.26
C ASN A 146 4.78 -23.32 0.20
N LYS A 147 5.43 -24.44 0.50
CA LYS A 147 5.66 -24.96 1.86
C LYS A 147 7.15 -24.87 2.15
N VAL A 148 7.52 -24.24 3.24
CA VAL A 148 8.94 -24.01 3.60
C VAL A 148 9.17 -24.44 5.04
N LEU A 149 10.36 -25.00 5.31
CA LEU A 149 10.81 -25.28 6.67
C LEU A 149 11.58 -24.07 7.19
N GLY A 150 11.13 -23.51 8.30
CA GLY A 150 11.78 -22.40 8.98
C GLY A 150 12.89 -22.83 9.92
N LYS A 151 13.34 -21.88 10.75
CA LYS A 151 14.25 -22.20 11.85
C LYS A 151 13.67 -23.32 12.71
N ASN A 152 14.53 -24.22 13.20
CA ASN A 152 14.14 -25.38 14.02
C ASN A 152 13.20 -26.37 13.30
N LYS A 153 13.28 -26.45 11.97
CA LYS A 153 12.45 -27.36 11.14
C LYS A 153 10.93 -27.20 11.30
N ILE A 154 10.48 -26.03 11.77
CA ILE A 154 9.04 -25.75 11.89
C ILE A 154 8.48 -25.49 10.48
N PRO A 155 7.47 -26.28 10.00
CA PRO A 155 6.87 -26.05 8.70
C PRO A 155 5.96 -24.81 8.73
N TYR A 156 6.03 -23.98 7.68
CA TYR A 156 5.10 -22.89 7.47
C TYR A 156 4.68 -22.80 5.99
N ILE A 157 3.50 -22.24 5.78
CA ILE A 157 2.88 -22.05 4.48
C ILE A 157 3.12 -20.60 4.03
N VAL A 158 3.53 -20.43 2.76
CA VAL A 158 3.75 -19.12 2.12
C VAL A 158 2.71 -18.89 1.04
#